data_df172a4dc3f030052a8383d7e2b9cee8
#
_entry.id   df172a4dc3f030052a8383d7e2b9cee8
#
_cell.length_a   1.000
_cell.length_b   1.000
_cell.length_c   1.000
_cell.angle_alpha   90.00
_cell.angle_beta   90.00
_cell.angle_gamma   90.00
#
_symmetry.space_group_name_H-M   'P 1'
#
loop_
_entity.id
_entity.type
_entity.pdbx_description
1 polymer ?
#
loop_
_entity_poly.entity_id
_entity_poly.type
_entity_poly.pdbx_seq_one_letter_code
_entity_poly.pdbx_strand_id
1 'polypeptide(L)'
;MGAETSSFVAPDVEDPAVTIKLGFLNDATGPIAQFAAPFTFAWGAAMDDLNAMGDDYVFEVIEADSGCDGQMAGTAAQSLVDAGVVAVAGAACSGASMGANAVLSAAGIPMISYASTSPALSDATAYPHFYRIVPSDALQGQAAADMIMASGVSNTAVVHMTNAYGAGLADAVA
;
A
#
# COMPACT_ATOMS: atom_id res chain seq x y z
N MET A 1 -2.76 -3.10 -71.23
CA MET A 1 -3.65 -3.52 -70.12
C MET A 1 -2.80 -3.67 -68.91
N GLY A 2 -2.75 -2.66 -68.07
CA GLY A 2 -2.06 -2.71 -66.77
C GLY A 2 -3.01 -3.30 -65.73
N ALA A 3 -2.59 -4.36 -65.08
CA ALA A 3 -3.31 -4.90 -63.94
C ALA A 3 -3.04 -4.02 -62.71
N GLU A 4 -4.03 -3.30 -62.24
CA GLU A 4 -4.01 -2.63 -60.94
C GLU A 4 -4.09 -3.71 -59.86
N THR A 5 -2.99 -3.94 -59.13
CA THR A 5 -2.98 -4.74 -57.92
C THR A 5 -3.59 -3.88 -56.80
N SER A 6 -4.87 -4.09 -56.49
CA SER A 6 -5.48 -3.55 -55.29
C SER A 6 -4.81 -4.19 -54.08
N SER A 7 -3.98 -3.44 -53.37
CA SER A 7 -3.50 -3.84 -52.04
C SER A 7 -4.63 -3.69 -51.03
N PHE A 8 -5.19 -4.81 -50.59
CA PHE A 8 -6.09 -4.82 -49.44
C PHE A 8 -5.23 -4.51 -48.20
N VAL A 9 -5.37 -3.30 -47.68
CA VAL A 9 -4.90 -2.95 -46.33
C VAL A 9 -5.97 -3.43 -45.36
N ALA A 10 -5.64 -4.48 -44.62
CA ALA A 10 -6.52 -4.87 -43.50
C ALA A 10 -6.63 -3.69 -42.53
N PRO A 11 -7.80 -3.39 -41.99
CA PRO A 11 -7.89 -2.40 -40.91
C PRO A 11 -7.01 -2.86 -39.77
N ASP A 12 -6.19 -1.95 -39.24
CA ASP A 12 -5.49 -2.14 -37.98
C ASP A 12 -6.58 -2.37 -36.90
N VAL A 13 -6.79 -3.61 -36.55
CA VAL A 13 -7.57 -3.97 -35.36
C VAL A 13 -6.57 -3.77 -34.22
N GLU A 14 -6.59 -2.59 -33.61
CA GLU A 14 -5.92 -2.39 -32.33
C GLU A 14 -6.53 -3.41 -31.36
N ASP A 15 -5.71 -4.30 -30.81
CA ASP A 15 -6.14 -5.16 -29.72
C ASP A 15 -6.61 -4.24 -28.57
N PRO A 16 -7.76 -4.51 -27.95
CA PRO A 16 -8.23 -3.66 -26.86
C PRO A 16 -7.18 -3.70 -25.72
N ALA A 17 -6.87 -2.51 -25.20
CA ALA A 17 -5.94 -2.38 -24.08
C ALA A 17 -6.33 -3.31 -22.92
N VAL A 18 -5.35 -3.97 -22.34
CA VAL A 18 -5.56 -4.89 -21.21
C VAL A 18 -5.81 -4.08 -19.95
N THR A 19 -6.96 -4.27 -19.30
CA THR A 19 -7.26 -3.62 -18.03
C THR A 19 -6.56 -4.33 -16.88
N ILE A 20 -5.74 -3.58 -16.14
CA ILE A 20 -5.06 -4.02 -14.92
C ILE A 20 -5.70 -3.33 -13.71
N LYS A 21 -6.27 -4.12 -12.81
CA LYS A 21 -6.91 -3.61 -11.60
C LYS A 21 -5.90 -3.54 -10.46
N LEU A 22 -5.76 -2.36 -9.87
CA LEU A 22 -4.95 -2.10 -8.69
C LEU A 22 -5.84 -1.76 -7.50
N GLY A 23 -5.56 -2.33 -6.34
CA GLY A 23 -6.25 -2.01 -5.11
C GLY A 23 -5.61 -0.81 -4.40
N PHE A 24 -6.44 0.01 -3.75
CA PHE A 24 -5.99 1.06 -2.87
C PHE A 24 -6.69 0.95 -1.51
N LEU A 25 -5.94 0.56 -0.48
CA LEU A 25 -6.40 0.57 0.90
C LEU A 25 -6.16 1.96 1.51
N ASN A 26 -7.21 2.78 1.44
CA ASN A 26 -7.24 4.11 2.05
C ASN A 26 -7.72 4.01 3.51
N ASP A 27 -7.61 5.10 4.25
CA ASP A 27 -8.10 5.26 5.62
C ASP A 27 -9.21 6.32 5.60
N ALA A 28 -10.30 6.06 4.86
CA ALA A 28 -11.42 6.98 4.69
C ALA A 28 -12.17 7.23 6.01
N THR A 29 -12.12 6.27 6.93
CA THR A 29 -12.62 6.38 8.29
C THR A 29 -11.50 6.14 9.32
N GLY A 30 -11.80 6.27 10.62
CA GLY A 30 -10.84 6.01 11.69
C GLY A 30 -9.97 7.22 12.07
N PRO A 31 -8.90 6.99 12.86
CA PRO A 31 -8.15 8.06 13.52
C PRO A 31 -7.34 8.96 12.58
N ILE A 32 -7.09 8.53 11.35
CA ILE A 32 -6.32 9.30 10.37
C ILE A 32 -7.14 9.71 9.13
N ALA A 33 -8.47 9.65 9.20
CA ALA A 33 -9.38 9.96 8.11
C ALA A 33 -9.16 11.36 7.48
N GLN A 34 -8.62 12.32 8.23
CA GLN A 34 -8.26 13.64 7.70
C GLN A 34 -7.19 13.60 6.60
N PHE A 35 -6.44 12.51 6.47
CA PHE A 35 -5.44 12.33 5.41
C PHE A 35 -5.97 11.55 4.20
N ALA A 36 -7.19 11.02 4.24
CA ALA A 36 -7.75 10.23 3.16
C ALA A 36 -7.78 10.96 1.82
N ALA A 37 -8.28 12.21 1.81
CA ALA A 37 -8.38 13.00 0.59
C ALA A 37 -7.00 13.31 -0.06
N PRO A 38 -5.96 13.76 0.69
CA PRO A 38 -4.59 13.84 0.17
C PRO A 38 -4.05 12.52 -0.39
N PHE A 39 -4.34 11.38 0.24
CA PHE A 39 -3.89 10.08 -0.24
C PHE A 39 -4.58 9.70 -1.56
N THR A 40 -5.91 9.85 -1.65
CA THR A 40 -6.67 9.63 -2.88
C THR A 40 -6.17 10.53 -4.01
N PHE A 41 -5.88 11.80 -3.72
CA PHE A 41 -5.34 12.73 -4.73
C PHE A 41 -3.97 12.28 -5.25
N ALA A 42 -3.04 11.93 -4.36
CA ALA A 42 -1.70 11.48 -4.75
C ALA A 42 -1.76 10.18 -5.56
N TRP A 43 -2.62 9.25 -5.15
CA TRP A 43 -2.85 8.01 -5.88
C TRP A 43 -3.45 8.26 -7.26
N GLY A 44 -4.47 9.12 -7.36
CA GLY A 44 -5.07 9.51 -8.63
C GLY A 44 -4.04 10.08 -9.61
N ALA A 45 -3.19 11.01 -9.14
CA ALA A 45 -2.12 11.57 -9.97
C ALA A 45 -1.14 10.51 -10.48
N ALA A 46 -0.75 9.54 -9.62
CA ALA A 46 0.12 8.44 -10.04
C ALA A 46 -0.55 7.53 -11.09
N MET A 47 -1.87 7.36 -11.00
CA MET A 47 -2.63 6.57 -11.99
C MET A 47 -2.77 7.30 -13.32
N ASP A 48 -2.96 8.62 -13.28
CA ASP A 48 -2.98 9.46 -14.50
C ASP A 48 -1.63 9.37 -15.22
N ASP A 49 -0.52 9.44 -14.48
CA ASP A 49 0.83 9.28 -15.03
C ASP A 49 1.04 7.88 -15.63
N LEU A 50 0.61 6.82 -14.93
CA LEU A 50 0.69 5.45 -15.43
C LEU A 50 -0.09 5.25 -16.72
N ASN A 51 -1.34 5.73 -16.78
CA ASN A 51 -2.17 5.62 -17.96
C ASN A 51 -1.69 6.48 -19.13
N ALA A 52 -0.87 7.51 -18.86
CA ALA A 52 -0.24 8.32 -19.91
C ALA A 52 1.04 7.69 -20.50
N MET A 53 1.56 6.60 -19.93
CA MET A 53 2.82 5.98 -20.36
C MET A 53 2.70 5.12 -21.62
N GLY A 54 1.50 4.68 -22.01
CA GLY A 54 1.27 3.85 -23.19
C GLY A 54 -0.17 3.37 -23.32
N ASP A 55 -0.49 2.81 -24.47
CA ASP A 55 -1.85 2.43 -24.88
C ASP A 55 -2.14 0.93 -24.71
N ASP A 56 -1.13 0.11 -24.38
CA ASP A 56 -1.26 -1.35 -24.26
C ASP A 56 -2.04 -1.78 -23.00
N TYR A 57 -2.01 -0.94 -21.96
CA TYR A 57 -2.63 -1.22 -20.66
C TYR A 57 -3.45 -0.04 -20.18
N VAL A 58 -4.59 -0.35 -19.55
CA VAL A 58 -5.40 0.61 -18.80
C VAL A 58 -5.40 0.19 -17.33
N PHE A 59 -4.93 1.07 -16.47
CA PHE A 59 -4.91 0.84 -15.02
C PHE A 59 -6.19 1.38 -14.39
N GLU A 60 -6.92 0.52 -13.70
CA GLU A 60 -8.13 0.83 -12.95
C GLU A 60 -7.85 0.71 -11.45
N VAL A 61 -8.32 1.67 -10.66
CA VAL A 61 -8.21 1.66 -9.20
C VAL A 61 -9.49 1.20 -8.56
N ILE A 62 -9.38 0.26 -7.63
CA ILE A 62 -10.45 -0.14 -6.74
C ILE A 62 -10.06 0.26 -5.32
N GLU A 63 -10.75 1.26 -4.77
CA GLU A 63 -10.51 1.79 -3.44
C GLU A 63 -11.36 1.04 -2.40
N ALA A 64 -10.76 0.76 -1.23
CA ALA A 64 -11.44 0.19 -0.08
C ALA A 64 -10.93 0.85 1.21
N ASP A 65 -11.81 0.98 2.21
CA ASP A 65 -11.51 1.63 3.48
C ASP A 65 -10.91 0.64 4.47
N SER A 66 -9.72 0.91 4.96
CA SER A 66 -9.04 0.14 6.00
C SER A 66 -9.46 0.55 7.42
N GLY A 67 -10.02 1.77 7.59
CA GLY A 67 -10.38 2.33 8.88
C GLY A 67 -9.23 2.45 9.88
N CYS A 68 -7.96 2.27 9.42
CA CYS A 68 -6.79 2.15 10.30
C CYS A 68 -6.94 0.97 11.31
N ASP A 69 -7.75 -0.03 10.98
CA ASP A 69 -8.09 -1.18 11.82
C ASP A 69 -7.77 -2.49 11.10
N GLY A 70 -7.18 -3.46 11.82
CA GLY A 70 -6.76 -4.73 11.19
C GLY A 70 -7.92 -5.60 10.71
N GLN A 71 -9.04 -5.61 11.40
CA GLN A 71 -10.21 -6.41 11.02
C GLN A 71 -10.92 -5.78 9.81
N MET A 72 -11.12 -4.46 9.84
CA MET A 72 -11.69 -3.75 8.70
C MET A 72 -10.80 -3.90 7.46
N ALA A 73 -9.49 -3.71 7.61
CA ALA A 73 -8.54 -3.86 6.51
C ALA A 73 -8.51 -5.28 5.95
N GLY A 74 -8.67 -6.32 6.78
CA GLY A 74 -8.82 -7.69 6.31
C GLY A 74 -10.09 -7.88 5.48
N THR A 75 -11.21 -7.30 5.90
CA THR A 75 -12.47 -7.34 5.15
C THR A 75 -12.36 -6.56 3.83
N ALA A 76 -11.75 -5.38 3.87
CA ALA A 76 -11.49 -4.57 2.68
C ALA A 76 -10.55 -5.28 1.70
N ALA A 77 -9.50 -5.93 2.21
CA ALA A 77 -8.59 -6.73 1.39
C ALA A 77 -9.31 -7.89 0.68
N GLN A 78 -10.26 -8.57 1.37
CA GLN A 78 -11.04 -9.63 0.73
C GLN A 78 -11.89 -9.07 -0.43
N SER A 79 -12.50 -7.90 -0.26
CA SER A 79 -13.26 -7.27 -1.35
C SER A 79 -12.39 -6.91 -2.56
N LEU A 80 -11.13 -6.50 -2.31
CA LEU A 80 -10.16 -6.24 -3.39
C LEU A 80 -9.75 -7.53 -4.11
N VAL A 81 -9.54 -8.64 -3.37
CA VAL A 81 -9.29 -9.97 -3.96
C VAL A 81 -10.46 -10.39 -4.85
N ASP A 82 -11.69 -10.26 -4.35
CA ASP A 82 -12.90 -10.63 -5.09
C ASP A 82 -13.12 -9.76 -6.34
N ALA A 83 -12.64 -8.52 -6.31
CA ALA A 83 -12.66 -7.61 -7.46
C ALA A 83 -11.59 -7.93 -8.51
N GLY A 84 -10.64 -8.82 -8.18
CA GLY A 84 -9.60 -9.27 -9.10
C GLY A 84 -8.43 -8.31 -9.25
N VAL A 85 -8.06 -7.58 -8.18
CA VAL A 85 -6.85 -6.74 -8.20
C VAL A 85 -5.59 -7.60 -8.24
N VAL A 86 -4.53 -7.12 -8.87
CA VAL A 86 -3.26 -7.85 -9.00
C VAL A 86 -2.19 -7.36 -8.02
N ALA A 87 -2.35 -6.18 -7.46
CA ALA A 87 -1.49 -5.60 -6.43
C ALA A 87 -2.28 -4.56 -5.62
N VAL A 88 -1.84 -4.27 -4.40
CA VAL A 88 -2.50 -3.32 -3.49
C VAL A 88 -1.51 -2.30 -2.96
N ALA A 89 -1.86 -1.02 -3.05
CA ALA A 89 -1.19 0.06 -2.32
C ALA A 89 -1.94 0.33 -0.99
N GLY A 90 -1.19 0.48 0.09
CA GLY A 90 -1.75 0.68 1.43
C GLY A 90 -1.46 -0.53 2.34
N ALA A 91 -2.01 -0.55 3.56
CA ALA A 91 -2.68 0.57 4.22
C ALA A 91 -1.66 1.54 4.85
N ALA A 92 -2.11 2.70 5.39
CA ALA A 92 -1.21 3.59 6.11
C ALA A 92 -0.87 3.06 7.50
N CYS A 93 -1.84 2.53 8.22
CA CYS A 93 -1.66 2.06 9.59
C CYS A 93 -1.05 0.65 9.64
N SER A 94 -0.05 0.46 10.51
CA SER A 94 0.65 -0.83 10.63
C SER A 94 -0.29 -2.00 10.96
N GLY A 95 -1.23 -1.82 11.89
CA GLY A 95 -2.23 -2.85 12.22
C GLY A 95 -3.16 -3.18 11.06
N ALA A 96 -3.56 -2.19 10.29
CA ALA A 96 -4.34 -2.37 9.07
C ALA A 96 -3.56 -3.16 8.01
N SER A 97 -2.28 -2.81 7.78
CA SER A 97 -1.41 -3.56 6.88
C SER A 97 -1.22 -5.02 7.30
N MET A 98 -1.09 -5.29 8.60
CA MET A 98 -1.01 -6.66 9.12
C MET A 98 -2.28 -7.46 8.82
N GLY A 99 -3.46 -6.86 9.09
CA GLY A 99 -4.75 -7.50 8.81
C GLY A 99 -4.99 -7.74 7.32
N ALA A 100 -4.71 -6.74 6.49
CA ALA A 100 -4.82 -6.88 5.03
C ALA A 100 -3.85 -7.93 4.47
N ASN A 101 -2.59 -7.95 4.95
CA ASN A 101 -1.59 -8.89 4.49
C ASN A 101 -2.00 -10.35 4.69
N ALA A 102 -2.67 -10.67 5.81
CA ALA A 102 -3.14 -12.04 6.07
C ALA A 102 -4.06 -12.57 4.95
N VAL A 103 -4.85 -11.69 4.34
CA VAL A 103 -5.77 -12.03 3.23
C VAL A 103 -5.04 -11.98 1.89
N LEU A 104 -4.34 -10.88 1.60
CA LEU A 104 -3.68 -10.64 0.32
C LEU A 104 -2.58 -11.67 0.05
N SER A 105 -1.76 -12.00 1.05
CA SER A 105 -0.69 -12.98 0.89
C SER A 105 -1.22 -14.38 0.64
N ALA A 106 -2.35 -14.77 1.26
CA ALA A 106 -3.01 -16.03 0.99
C ALA A 106 -3.53 -16.13 -0.45
N ALA A 107 -3.88 -14.99 -1.06
CA ALA A 107 -4.28 -14.87 -2.46
C ALA A 107 -3.07 -14.69 -3.42
N GLY A 108 -1.84 -14.60 -2.91
CA GLY A 108 -0.64 -14.35 -3.70
C GLY A 108 -0.53 -12.92 -4.23
N ILE A 109 -1.27 -11.96 -3.66
CA ILE A 109 -1.33 -10.57 -4.08
C ILE A 109 -0.33 -9.74 -3.27
N PRO A 110 0.66 -9.09 -3.90
CA PRO A 110 1.60 -8.22 -3.21
C PRO A 110 0.93 -6.92 -2.75
N MET A 111 1.40 -6.40 -1.61
CA MET A 111 1.00 -5.10 -1.11
C MET A 111 2.19 -4.21 -0.78
N ILE A 112 2.05 -2.91 -1.03
CA ILE A 112 3.05 -1.91 -0.70
C ILE A 112 2.45 -0.80 0.14
N SER A 113 2.91 -0.67 1.39
CA SER A 113 2.46 0.40 2.27
C SER A 113 3.24 1.69 2.05
N TYR A 114 2.51 2.80 2.06
CA TYR A 114 3.09 4.15 1.97
C TYR A 114 3.41 4.77 3.34
N ALA A 115 2.99 4.16 4.47
CA ALA A 115 3.18 4.74 5.79
C ALA A 115 3.37 3.76 6.97
N SER A 116 3.18 2.45 6.80
CA SER A 116 3.29 1.47 7.90
C SER A 116 4.74 1.22 8.29
N THR A 117 5.12 1.64 9.49
CA THR A 117 6.50 1.66 9.96
C THR A 117 6.84 0.58 11.01
N SER A 118 5.85 -0.14 11.57
CA SER A 118 6.10 -1.15 12.61
C SER A 118 7.24 -2.10 12.25
N PRO A 119 8.22 -2.34 13.16
CA PRO A 119 9.32 -3.27 12.94
C PRO A 119 8.86 -4.70 12.63
N ALA A 120 7.74 -5.14 13.21
CA ALA A 120 7.18 -6.48 13.00
C ALA A 120 6.90 -6.78 11.52
N LEU A 121 6.52 -5.77 10.72
CA LEU A 121 6.28 -5.91 9.28
C LEU A 121 7.54 -6.19 8.45
N SER A 122 8.72 -6.19 9.06
CA SER A 122 9.98 -6.60 8.41
C SER A 122 10.20 -8.12 8.42
N ASP A 123 9.37 -8.87 9.16
CA ASP A 123 9.41 -10.34 9.15
C ASP A 123 8.68 -10.87 7.91
N ALA A 124 9.42 -11.21 6.87
CA ALA A 124 8.88 -11.74 5.63
C ALA A 124 8.23 -13.14 5.78
N THR A 125 8.46 -13.85 6.90
CA THR A 125 7.79 -15.12 7.19
C THR A 125 6.39 -14.87 7.74
N ALA A 126 6.26 -13.88 8.64
CA ALA A 126 4.98 -13.50 9.22
C ALA A 126 4.11 -12.68 8.25
N TYR A 127 4.77 -11.85 7.42
CA TYR A 127 4.10 -10.95 6.47
C TYR A 127 4.67 -11.13 5.05
N PRO A 128 4.41 -12.26 4.39
CA PRO A 128 4.86 -12.49 3.02
C PRO A 128 4.19 -11.52 2.05
N HIS A 129 4.91 -11.17 0.96
CA HIS A 129 4.44 -10.20 -0.05
C HIS A 129 4.12 -8.80 0.47
N PHE A 130 4.57 -8.45 1.69
CA PHE A 130 4.49 -7.08 2.21
C PHE A 130 5.75 -6.29 1.85
N TYR A 131 5.52 -5.08 1.34
CA TYR A 131 6.55 -4.09 1.01
C TYR A 131 6.18 -2.73 1.60
N ARG A 132 7.14 -1.83 1.75
CA ARG A 132 6.91 -0.45 2.17
C ARG A 132 7.94 0.50 1.59
N ILE A 133 7.53 1.76 1.35
CA ILE A 133 8.42 2.83 0.88
C ILE A 133 9.02 3.66 2.02
N VAL A 134 8.55 3.47 3.25
CA VAL A 134 9.02 4.15 4.46
C VAL A 134 9.99 3.27 5.24
N PRO A 135 10.93 3.85 6.01
CA PRO A 135 11.83 3.09 6.88
C PRO A 135 11.06 2.41 8.03
N SER A 136 11.71 1.41 8.65
CA SER A 136 11.21 0.78 9.87
C SER A 136 11.42 1.67 11.09
N ASP A 137 10.47 1.63 12.03
CA ASP A 137 10.60 2.26 13.34
C ASP A 137 11.76 1.68 14.19
N ALA A 138 12.32 0.54 13.82
CA ALA A 138 13.57 0.07 14.45
C ALA A 138 14.70 1.10 14.30
N LEU A 139 14.78 1.80 13.17
CA LEU A 139 15.74 2.87 12.97
C LEU A 139 15.36 4.15 13.72
N GLN A 140 14.07 4.50 13.72
CA GLN A 140 13.57 5.67 14.45
C GLN A 140 13.71 5.49 15.96
N GLY A 141 13.42 4.30 16.48
CA GLY A 141 13.55 3.97 17.89
C GLY A 141 15.00 4.09 18.35
N GLN A 142 15.96 3.55 17.59
CA GLN A 142 17.38 3.69 17.89
C GLN A 142 17.81 5.17 17.96
N ALA A 143 17.41 5.98 16.99
CA ALA A 143 17.72 7.40 16.98
C ALA A 143 17.11 8.14 18.19
N ALA A 144 15.88 7.80 18.57
CA ALA A 144 15.24 8.36 19.76
C ALA A 144 15.97 7.94 21.05
N ALA A 145 16.36 6.67 21.18
CA ALA A 145 17.15 6.18 22.31
C ALA A 145 18.49 6.92 22.42
N ASP A 146 19.22 7.07 21.31
CA ASP A 146 20.50 7.79 21.27
C ASP A 146 20.32 9.26 21.71
N MET A 147 19.25 9.93 21.29
CA MET A 147 18.93 11.31 21.71
C MET A 147 18.62 11.39 23.21
N ILE A 148 17.88 10.43 23.77
CA ILE A 148 17.57 10.34 25.19
C ILE A 148 18.87 10.16 25.98
N MET A 149 19.73 9.24 25.59
CA MET A 149 21.02 9.02 26.23
C MET A 149 21.91 10.25 26.16
N ALA A 150 22.00 10.92 25.02
CA ALA A 150 22.79 12.14 24.85
C ALA A 150 22.29 13.32 25.69
N SER A 151 21.00 13.34 26.07
CA SER A 151 20.42 14.38 26.94
C SER A 151 20.85 14.27 28.42
N GLY A 152 21.47 13.13 28.81
CA GLY A 152 21.94 12.89 30.17
C GLY A 152 20.84 12.58 31.20
N VAL A 153 19.60 12.36 30.76
CA VAL A 153 18.52 11.89 31.66
C VAL A 153 18.77 10.45 32.09
N SER A 154 18.58 10.16 33.37
CA SER A 154 18.80 8.84 33.96
C SER A 154 17.54 7.99 34.04
N ASN A 155 16.36 8.58 33.92
CA ASN A 155 15.08 7.89 33.95
C ASN A 155 14.15 8.49 32.90
N THR A 156 13.66 7.64 32.00
CA THR A 156 12.73 8.02 30.92
C THR A 156 11.51 7.12 30.96
N ALA A 157 10.33 7.71 30.77
CA ALA A 157 9.09 6.98 30.55
C ALA A 157 8.65 7.13 29.09
N VAL A 158 8.33 6.04 28.43
CA VAL A 158 7.78 6.02 27.07
C VAL A 158 6.27 5.81 27.17
N VAL A 159 5.49 6.75 26.65
CA VAL A 159 4.02 6.66 26.55
C VAL A 159 3.67 6.47 25.07
N HIS A 160 2.90 5.45 24.77
CA HIS A 160 2.57 5.10 23.40
C HIS A 160 1.11 4.70 23.22
N MET A 161 0.62 4.72 21.98
CA MET A 161 -0.67 4.13 21.62
C MET A 161 -0.58 2.59 21.72
N THR A 162 -1.65 1.95 22.14
CA THR A 162 -1.70 0.48 22.32
C THR A 162 -1.93 -0.29 21.02
N ASN A 163 -1.74 0.34 19.86
CA ASN A 163 -1.82 -0.30 18.55
C ASN A 163 -0.44 -0.81 18.08
N ALA A 164 -0.42 -1.57 16.98
CA ALA A 164 0.81 -2.19 16.44
C ALA A 164 1.90 -1.18 16.08
N TYR A 165 1.54 0.05 15.67
CA TYR A 165 2.48 1.13 15.40
C TYR A 165 3.13 1.62 16.71
N GLY A 166 2.30 2.09 17.66
CA GLY A 166 2.79 2.69 18.91
C GLY A 166 3.59 1.71 19.76
N ALA A 167 3.13 0.47 19.88
CA ALA A 167 3.85 -0.59 20.61
C ALA A 167 5.21 -0.89 19.95
N GLY A 168 5.23 -1.09 18.63
CA GLY A 168 6.46 -1.41 17.91
C GLY A 168 7.52 -0.30 17.97
N LEU A 169 7.11 0.98 17.90
CA LEU A 169 8.03 2.10 18.09
C LEU A 169 8.53 2.20 19.54
N ALA A 170 7.65 2.02 20.54
CA ALA A 170 8.04 2.06 21.94
C ALA A 170 9.04 0.97 22.27
N ASP A 171 8.82 -0.25 21.80
CA ASP A 171 9.74 -1.39 21.99
C ASP A 171 11.10 -1.12 21.31
N ALA A 172 11.12 -0.37 20.21
CA ALA A 172 12.37 -0.02 19.52
C ALA A 172 13.16 1.10 20.23
N VAL A 173 12.50 1.89 21.10
CA VAL A 173 13.16 2.94 21.92
C VAL A 173 13.71 2.36 23.22
N ALA A 174 13.08 1.31 23.77
CA ALA A 174 13.42 0.71 25.06
C ALA A 174 14.71 -0.14 25.04
#